data_feaf3547ab137ad9674a27c7930c375c
#
_entry.id   feaf3547ab137ad9674a27c7930c375c
#
_cell.length_a   1.000
_cell.length_b   1.000
_cell.length_c   1.000
_cell.angle_alpha   90.00
_cell.angle_beta   90.00
_cell.angle_gamma   90.00
#
_symmetry.space_group_name_H-M   'P 1'
#
loop_
_entity.id
_entity.type
_entity.pdbx_description
1 polymer ?
#
loop_
_entity_poly.entity_id
_entity_poly.type
_entity_poly.pdbx_seq_one_letter_code
_entity_poly.pdbx_strand_id
1 'polypeptide(L)'
;MPRKFNFGAGPATMPESVLLEVQEELLDWKGLGLSVMEISHRSPEFIEIAKQAESDFRDLLSISEDFAVLFTHGGATMQNAMVPLNLAKSDGVASYVNSGHWAKRSIKEAESCLLYTSDAADDEER
;
A
#
# COMPACT_ATOMS: atom_id res chain seq x y z
N MET A 1 -15.79 24.78 -13.76
CA MET A 1 -14.54 25.51 -13.42
C MET A 1 -13.37 24.66 -13.92
N PRO A 2 -12.30 25.26 -14.45
CA PRO A 2 -11.13 24.48 -14.84
C PRO A 2 -10.53 23.80 -13.62
N ARG A 3 -10.10 22.54 -13.76
CA ARG A 3 -9.42 21.79 -12.70
C ARG A 3 -8.06 22.43 -12.38
N LYS A 4 -7.71 22.45 -11.10
CA LYS A 4 -6.41 22.94 -10.65
C LYS A 4 -5.37 21.83 -10.76
N PHE A 5 -4.14 22.18 -11.09
CA PHE A 5 -3.01 21.27 -10.98
C PHE A 5 -2.63 21.07 -9.50
N ASN A 6 -2.61 19.83 -9.07
CA ASN A 6 -2.18 19.46 -7.72
C ASN A 6 -0.90 18.63 -7.81
N PHE A 7 0.23 19.20 -7.41
CA PHE A 7 1.56 18.57 -7.41
C PHE A 7 1.92 17.95 -6.06
N GLY A 8 0.93 17.69 -5.20
CA GLY A 8 1.15 16.97 -3.94
C GLY A 8 1.66 15.56 -4.18
N ALA A 9 2.44 15.04 -3.24
CA ALA A 9 2.94 13.67 -3.30
C ALA A 9 1.83 12.61 -3.06
N GLY A 10 0.77 13.02 -2.37
CA GLY A 10 -0.43 12.26 -2.05
C GLY A 10 -1.22 12.93 -0.92
N PRO A 11 -2.52 13.15 -1.10
CA PRO A 11 -3.33 12.98 -2.32
C PRO A 11 -2.84 13.85 -3.49
N ALA A 12 -2.85 13.29 -4.69
CA ALA A 12 -2.34 13.93 -5.91
C ALA A 12 -3.44 14.08 -6.98
N THR A 13 -3.09 14.72 -8.09
CA THR A 13 -3.98 14.82 -9.24
C THR A 13 -4.20 13.44 -9.86
N MET A 14 -5.47 13.10 -10.09
CA MET A 14 -5.86 11.95 -10.90
C MET A 14 -6.20 12.39 -12.33
N PRO A 15 -6.02 11.53 -13.34
CA PRO A 15 -6.52 11.79 -14.69
C PRO A 15 -8.03 12.08 -14.68
N GLU A 16 -8.46 13.07 -15.44
CA GLU A 16 -9.87 13.46 -15.47
C GLU A 16 -10.76 12.35 -16.03
N SER A 17 -10.28 11.61 -17.04
CA SER A 17 -10.98 10.45 -17.59
C SER A 17 -11.31 9.40 -16.54
N VAL A 18 -10.36 9.10 -15.64
CA VAL A 18 -10.57 8.14 -14.54
C VAL A 18 -11.64 8.64 -13.57
N LEU A 19 -11.62 9.95 -13.23
CA LEU A 19 -12.63 10.52 -12.33
C LEU A 19 -14.04 10.53 -12.94
N LEU A 20 -14.15 10.76 -14.24
CA LEU A 20 -15.42 10.69 -14.95
C LEU A 20 -15.96 9.26 -15.00
N GLU A 21 -15.12 8.28 -15.27
CA GLU A 21 -15.48 6.86 -15.23
C GLU A 21 -15.96 6.44 -13.83
N VAL A 22 -15.21 6.80 -12.78
CA VAL A 22 -15.63 6.56 -11.39
C VAL A 22 -16.96 7.23 -11.06
N GLN A 23 -17.19 8.45 -11.54
CA GLN A 23 -18.45 9.17 -11.34
C GLN A 23 -19.63 8.48 -12.03
N GLU A 24 -19.44 7.97 -13.24
CA GLU A 24 -20.46 7.27 -14.01
C GLU A 24 -20.84 5.95 -13.34
N GLU A 25 -19.86 5.20 -12.84
CA GLU A 25 -20.04 3.89 -12.23
C GLU A 25 -20.36 3.94 -10.72
N LEU A 26 -20.37 5.13 -10.12
CA LEU A 26 -20.44 5.27 -8.65
C LEU A 26 -21.71 4.69 -8.03
N LEU A 27 -22.85 4.80 -8.71
CA LEU A 27 -24.14 4.30 -8.21
C LEU A 27 -24.53 2.93 -8.78
N ASP A 28 -23.98 2.57 -9.92
CA ASP A 28 -24.34 1.35 -10.63
C ASP A 28 -23.15 0.83 -11.42
N TRP A 29 -22.36 -0.03 -10.80
CA TRP A 29 -21.22 -0.64 -11.49
C TRP A 29 -21.69 -1.77 -12.40
N LYS A 30 -21.53 -1.57 -13.72
CA LYS A 30 -21.86 -2.54 -14.78
C LYS A 30 -23.29 -3.09 -14.72
N GLY A 31 -24.26 -2.31 -14.29
CA GLY A 31 -25.68 -2.71 -14.26
C GLY A 31 -26.08 -3.59 -13.08
N LEU A 32 -25.27 -3.65 -12.03
CA LEU A 32 -25.57 -4.42 -10.82
C LEU A 32 -26.57 -3.71 -9.88
N GLY A 33 -26.83 -2.41 -10.09
CA GLY A 33 -27.60 -1.60 -9.16
C GLY A 33 -26.88 -1.33 -7.84
N LEU A 34 -25.59 -1.52 -7.79
CA LEU A 34 -24.71 -1.34 -6.62
C LEU A 34 -23.42 -0.65 -7.03
N SER A 35 -22.90 0.21 -6.15
CA SER A 35 -21.56 0.74 -6.25
C SER A 35 -20.50 -0.34 -6.04
N VAL A 36 -19.35 -0.21 -6.68
CA VAL A 36 -18.20 -1.07 -6.37
C VAL A 36 -17.81 -1.01 -4.89
N MET A 37 -18.10 0.13 -4.20
CA MET A 37 -17.84 0.30 -2.77
C MET A 37 -18.78 -0.52 -1.86
N GLU A 38 -19.91 -1.00 -2.40
CA GLU A 38 -20.91 -1.81 -1.69
C GLU A 38 -20.77 -3.30 -1.99
N ILE A 39 -19.94 -3.67 -2.98
CA ILE A 39 -19.72 -5.06 -3.37
C ILE A 39 -18.76 -5.74 -2.39
N SER A 40 -19.11 -6.96 -1.96
CA SER A 40 -18.24 -7.76 -1.11
C SER A 40 -16.92 -8.10 -1.83
N HIS A 41 -15.79 -7.95 -1.14
CA HIS A 41 -14.48 -8.37 -1.66
C HIS A 41 -14.38 -9.89 -1.95
N ARG A 42 -15.37 -10.68 -1.56
CA ARG A 42 -15.47 -12.13 -1.84
C ARG A 42 -16.39 -12.43 -3.02
N SER A 43 -17.08 -11.44 -3.57
CA SER A 43 -17.94 -11.65 -4.72
C SER A 43 -17.13 -11.90 -5.99
N PRO A 44 -17.66 -12.64 -6.97
CA PRO A 44 -17.00 -12.86 -8.24
C PRO A 44 -16.63 -11.57 -8.96
N GLU A 45 -17.50 -10.55 -8.88
CA GLU A 45 -17.32 -9.24 -9.51
C GLU A 45 -16.11 -8.51 -8.94
N PHE A 46 -15.96 -8.49 -7.62
CA PHE A 46 -14.78 -7.86 -6.99
C PHE A 46 -13.50 -8.64 -7.27
N ILE A 47 -13.57 -9.97 -7.25
CA ILE A 47 -12.44 -10.84 -7.58
C ILE A 47 -11.97 -10.58 -9.03
N GLU A 48 -12.90 -10.36 -9.97
CA GLU A 48 -12.57 -10.00 -11.35
C GLU A 48 -11.83 -8.66 -11.41
N ILE A 49 -12.31 -7.63 -10.71
CA ILE A 49 -11.63 -6.33 -10.62
C ILE A 49 -10.19 -6.50 -10.09
N ALA A 50 -10.02 -7.25 -9.01
CA ALA A 50 -8.71 -7.46 -8.41
C ALA A 50 -7.74 -8.19 -9.36
N LYS A 51 -8.22 -9.20 -10.07
CA LYS A 51 -7.44 -9.93 -11.08
C LYS A 51 -7.05 -9.05 -12.25
N GLN A 52 -7.99 -8.22 -12.74
CA GLN A 52 -7.69 -7.30 -13.83
C GLN A 52 -6.65 -6.26 -13.40
N ALA A 53 -6.80 -5.69 -12.20
CA ALA A 53 -5.82 -4.74 -11.65
C ALA A 53 -4.42 -5.35 -11.53
N GLU A 54 -4.31 -6.62 -11.11
CA GLU A 54 -3.03 -7.33 -11.07
C GLU A 54 -2.46 -7.54 -12.48
N SER A 55 -3.29 -7.98 -13.43
CA SER A 55 -2.88 -8.18 -14.81
C SER A 55 -2.36 -6.90 -15.45
N ASP A 56 -3.12 -5.81 -15.31
CA ASP A 56 -2.74 -4.50 -15.86
C ASP A 56 -1.42 -4.01 -15.23
N PHE A 57 -1.22 -4.23 -13.94
CA PHE A 57 0.00 -3.86 -13.24
C PHE A 57 1.21 -4.65 -13.74
N ARG A 58 1.03 -5.96 -13.98
CA ARG A 58 2.07 -6.82 -14.56
C ARG A 58 2.44 -6.38 -15.96
N ASP A 59 1.46 -6.11 -16.79
CA ASP A 59 1.67 -5.69 -18.17
C ASP A 59 2.38 -4.33 -18.27
N LEU A 60 1.91 -3.34 -17.50
CA LEU A 60 2.47 -1.99 -17.49
C LEU A 60 3.93 -1.95 -16.99
N LEU A 61 4.27 -2.78 -16.01
CA LEU A 61 5.60 -2.78 -15.39
C LEU A 61 6.47 -3.97 -15.85
N SER A 62 5.98 -4.81 -16.77
CA SER A 62 6.68 -6.00 -17.27
C SER A 62 7.12 -6.94 -16.13
N ILE A 63 6.22 -7.18 -15.16
CA ILE A 63 6.48 -8.04 -13.98
C ILE A 63 6.34 -9.50 -14.40
N SER A 64 7.41 -10.29 -14.24
CA SER A 64 7.38 -11.72 -14.51
C SER A 64 6.57 -12.51 -13.47
N GLU A 65 6.18 -13.74 -13.83
CA GLU A 65 5.48 -14.66 -12.92
C GLU A 65 6.32 -15.11 -11.70
N ASP A 66 7.63 -14.83 -11.71
CA ASP A 66 8.50 -15.11 -10.56
C ASP A 66 8.24 -14.18 -9.36
N PHE A 67 7.48 -13.09 -9.58
CA PHE A 67 7.13 -12.12 -8.54
C PHE A 67 5.65 -12.18 -8.20
N ALA A 68 5.33 -12.13 -6.90
CA ALA A 68 3.97 -11.92 -6.44
C ALA A 68 3.64 -10.42 -6.43
N VAL A 69 2.46 -10.05 -6.91
CA VAL A 69 1.89 -8.69 -6.76
C VAL A 69 0.93 -8.71 -5.59
N LEU A 70 1.17 -7.85 -4.60
CA LEU A 70 0.37 -7.78 -3.38
C LEU A 70 -0.19 -6.37 -3.20
N PHE A 71 -1.51 -6.24 -3.15
CA PHE A 71 -2.19 -5.00 -2.79
C PHE A 71 -2.36 -4.94 -1.27
N THR A 72 -1.51 -4.17 -0.60
CA THR A 72 -1.50 -4.06 0.86
C THR A 72 -2.04 -2.72 1.34
N HIS A 73 -2.61 -2.70 2.55
CA HIS A 73 -3.04 -1.46 3.20
C HIS A 73 -1.89 -0.80 3.98
N GLY A 74 -2.14 0.39 4.52
CA GLY A 74 -1.22 1.10 5.43
C GLY A 74 -0.16 1.96 4.76
N GLY A 75 -0.13 2.01 3.43
CA GLY A 75 0.77 2.85 2.64
C GLY A 75 2.25 2.60 2.95
N ALA A 76 3.11 3.59 2.65
CA ALA A 76 4.55 3.49 2.84
C ALA A 76 4.96 3.29 4.31
N THR A 77 4.21 3.82 5.27
CA THR A 77 4.50 3.64 6.68
C THR A 77 4.44 2.16 7.08
N MET A 78 3.39 1.46 6.65
CA MET A 78 3.28 0.03 6.94
C MET A 78 4.35 -0.78 6.19
N GLN A 79 4.75 -0.40 4.99
CA GLN A 79 5.86 -1.05 4.28
C GLN A 79 7.18 -0.93 5.04
N ASN A 80 7.45 0.23 5.64
CA ASN A 80 8.64 0.41 6.49
C ASN A 80 8.67 -0.53 7.71
N ALA A 81 7.50 -0.93 8.22
CA ALA A 81 7.37 -1.93 9.27
C ALA A 81 7.45 -3.36 8.71
N MET A 82 6.74 -3.65 7.61
CA MET A 82 6.65 -5.00 7.06
C MET A 82 7.97 -5.53 6.52
N VAL A 83 8.83 -4.67 5.96
CA VAL A 83 10.15 -5.09 5.45
C VAL A 83 11.01 -5.70 6.56
N PRO A 84 11.30 -5.02 7.66
CA PRO A 84 12.08 -5.63 8.75
C PRO A 84 11.37 -6.81 9.40
N LEU A 85 10.04 -6.77 9.57
CA LEU A 85 9.28 -7.88 10.14
C LEU A 85 9.40 -9.19 9.35
N ASN A 86 9.51 -9.10 8.02
CA ASN A 86 9.54 -10.28 7.16
C ASN A 86 10.97 -10.72 6.79
N LEU A 87 11.92 -9.78 6.76
CA LEU A 87 13.28 -10.05 6.24
C LEU A 87 14.36 -10.07 7.30
N ALA A 88 14.15 -9.39 8.44
CA ALA A 88 15.13 -9.42 9.51
C ALA A 88 15.09 -10.79 10.24
N LYS A 89 16.27 -11.33 10.52
CA LYS A 89 16.40 -12.49 11.41
C LYS A 89 16.31 -12.03 12.86
N SER A 90 15.99 -12.93 13.78
CA SER A 90 15.87 -12.65 15.22
C SER A 90 17.15 -12.09 15.87
N ASP A 91 18.31 -12.39 15.27
CA ASP A 91 19.64 -11.92 15.69
C ASP A 91 20.25 -10.95 14.67
N GLY A 92 19.47 -10.51 13.69
CA GLY A 92 19.92 -9.69 12.57
C GLY A 92 20.09 -8.22 12.96
N VAL A 93 21.02 -7.54 12.28
CA VAL A 93 21.23 -6.10 12.37
C VAL A 93 20.68 -5.44 11.12
N ALA A 94 19.80 -4.46 11.27
CA ALA A 94 19.31 -3.62 10.19
C ALA A 94 20.03 -2.27 10.21
N SER A 95 20.69 -1.90 9.12
CA SER A 95 21.40 -0.63 8.98
C SER A 95 20.55 0.37 8.20
N TYR A 96 20.44 1.58 8.70
CA TYR A 96 19.65 2.66 8.09
C TYR A 96 20.52 3.89 7.81
N VAL A 97 20.35 4.47 6.60
CA VAL A 97 20.92 5.77 6.28
C VAL A 97 19.94 6.87 6.69
N ASN A 98 20.24 7.61 7.73
CA ASN A 98 19.38 8.70 8.20
C ASN A 98 19.58 9.96 7.33
N SER A 99 18.86 10.03 6.22
CA SER A 99 18.91 11.14 5.25
C SER A 99 17.86 12.24 5.47
N GLY A 100 16.98 12.10 6.48
CA GLY A 100 15.96 13.11 6.77
C GLY A 100 14.68 12.53 7.40
N HIS A 101 13.57 13.27 7.25
CA HIS A 101 12.31 12.97 7.92
C HIS A 101 11.80 11.55 7.67
N TRP A 102 11.76 11.11 6.42
CA TRP A 102 11.24 9.80 6.06
C TRP A 102 12.16 8.65 6.48
N ALA A 103 13.46 8.87 6.44
CA ALA A 103 14.42 7.90 6.96
C ALA A 103 14.27 7.71 8.47
N LYS A 104 14.11 8.80 9.23
CA LYS A 104 13.81 8.74 10.67
C LYS A 104 12.51 7.99 10.96
N ARG A 105 11.48 8.21 10.14
CA ARG A 105 10.21 7.48 10.26
C ARG A 105 10.40 5.99 10.04
N SER A 106 11.16 5.61 9.00
CA SER A 106 11.48 4.22 8.70
C SER A 106 12.24 3.52 9.84
N ILE A 107 13.22 4.21 10.43
CA ILE A 107 13.96 3.72 11.61
C ILE A 107 12.99 3.47 12.77
N LYS A 108 12.12 4.44 13.08
CA LYS A 108 11.15 4.32 14.16
C LYS A 108 10.19 3.14 13.97
N GLU A 109 9.71 2.91 12.76
CA GLU A 109 8.82 1.77 12.49
C GLU A 109 9.57 0.43 12.67
N ALA A 110 10.83 0.35 12.25
CA ALA A 110 11.67 -0.82 12.45
C ALA A 110 11.94 -1.09 13.94
N GLU A 111 12.30 -0.07 14.71
CA GLU A 111 12.49 -0.18 16.15
C GLU A 111 11.23 -0.68 16.85
N SER A 112 10.06 -0.13 16.49
CA SER A 112 8.77 -0.55 17.04
C SER A 112 8.44 -2.02 16.73
N CYS A 113 8.86 -2.53 15.58
CA CYS A 113 8.66 -3.92 15.18
C CYS A 113 9.61 -4.88 15.91
N LEU A 114 10.84 -4.45 16.17
CA LEU A 114 11.85 -5.28 16.81
C LEU A 114 11.69 -5.31 18.34
N LEU A 115 11.16 -4.24 18.95
CA LEU A 115 10.87 -4.15 20.38
C LEU A 115 9.79 -5.12 20.87
N TYR A 116 8.96 -5.63 19.96
CA TYR A 116 7.99 -6.69 20.29
C TYR A 116 8.64 -8.07 20.48
N THR A 117 9.92 -8.22 20.17
CA THR A 117 10.68 -9.46 20.33
C THR A 117 11.71 -9.43 21.47
N SER A 118 11.96 -8.24 22.07
CA SER A 118 12.78 -8.12 23.27
C SER A 118 11.86 -8.08 24.50
N ASP A 119 12.18 -8.89 25.51
CA ASP A 119 11.52 -8.88 26.80
C ASP A 119 11.64 -7.48 27.41
N ALA A 120 10.53 -6.90 27.87
CA ALA A 120 10.50 -5.56 28.48
C ALA A 120 11.42 -5.39 29.71
N ALA A 121 12.07 -6.46 30.15
CA ALA A 121 13.06 -6.45 31.24
C ALA A 121 14.45 -5.93 30.82
N ASP A 122 14.76 -5.90 29.50
CA ASP A 122 16.08 -5.45 29.02
C ASP A 122 16.16 -3.93 28.75
N ASP A 123 15.08 -3.18 28.89
CA ASP A 123 15.02 -1.74 28.59
C ASP A 123 15.39 -0.83 29.78
N GLU A 124 15.68 -1.36 30.97
CA GLU A 124 16.06 -0.54 32.12
C GLU A 124 17.57 -0.21 32.23
N GLU A 125 18.40 -0.68 31.29
CA GLU A 125 19.86 -0.48 31.32
C GLU A 125 20.47 0.24 30.10
N ARG A 126 19.69 1.13 29.40
CA ARG A 126 20.31 1.92 28.32
C ARG A 126 19.93 3.39 28.38
#